data_993deb44f9ef2cd3c901bb6bc222ec94
#
_entry.id   993deb44f9ef2cd3c901bb6bc222ec94
#
_cell.length_a   1.000
_cell.length_b   1.000
_cell.length_c   1.000
_cell.angle_alpha   90.00
_cell.angle_beta   90.00
_cell.angle_gamma   90.00
#
_symmetry.space_group_name_H-M   'P 1'
#
loop_
_entity.id
_entity.type
_entity.pdbx_description
1 polymer ?
#
loop_
_entity_poly.entity_id
_entity_poly.type
_entity_poly.pdbx_seq_one_letter_code
_entity_poly.pdbx_strand_id
1 'polypeptide(L)'
;MRRHGVLLENYLKLSKQNKLTFICILLVNFLFAPNSNSENLSKYLLNYPNLDDPDGEVIFNNEYAVLQRLVVGPGEWEGVHSHPGNQIYVHIKGGYWSGRMHGELEYEKEFSPDGSVGWMDAIPIEDRHDSGNSGDNPIELIYVTLKQDTSEEERGDTELQTYPYVNLELLFDNHRFFVQKVILNPGEWEGPHLQTGRRISIVIKGGLISSKRNGEYLFREREISPGDVEWLESESPNDTFERGNEGKETIEYVLVTIK
;
A
#
# COMPACT_ATOMS: atom_id res chain seq x y z
N MET A 1 -38.79 -8.34 -51.21
CA MET A 1 -38.56 -9.24 -50.08
C MET A 1 -37.22 -9.98 -50.21
N ARG A 2 -36.07 -9.31 -50.15
CA ARG A 2 -34.73 -9.97 -50.11
C ARG A 2 -33.64 -9.00 -49.62
N ARG A 3 -33.83 -8.32 -48.48
CA ARG A 3 -32.78 -7.47 -47.87
C ARG A 3 -32.61 -7.61 -46.34
N HIS A 4 -33.31 -8.53 -45.68
CA HIS A 4 -33.22 -8.71 -44.25
C HIS A 4 -32.36 -9.92 -43.78
N GLY A 5 -31.92 -10.80 -44.72
CA GLY A 5 -31.11 -11.97 -44.36
C GLY A 5 -29.62 -11.73 -44.17
N VAL A 6 -29.05 -10.72 -44.83
CA VAL A 6 -27.59 -10.49 -44.85
C VAL A 6 -27.09 -9.77 -43.58
N LEU A 7 -27.94 -8.98 -42.93
CA LEU A 7 -27.59 -8.25 -41.72
C LEU A 7 -27.54 -9.17 -40.49
N LEU A 8 -28.34 -10.21 -40.42
CA LEU A 8 -28.37 -11.14 -39.30
C LEU A 8 -27.15 -12.08 -39.28
N GLU A 9 -26.67 -12.51 -40.43
CA GLU A 9 -25.46 -13.37 -40.51
C GLU A 9 -24.17 -12.63 -40.13
N ASN A 10 -24.07 -11.35 -40.44
CA ASN A 10 -22.90 -10.55 -40.05
C ASN A 10 -22.90 -10.23 -38.56
N TYR A 11 -24.06 -10.09 -37.91
CA TYR A 11 -24.16 -9.87 -36.47
C TYR A 11 -23.79 -11.12 -35.66
N LEU A 12 -24.14 -12.30 -36.15
CA LEU A 12 -23.79 -13.58 -35.50
C LEU A 12 -22.31 -13.95 -35.68
N LYS A 13 -21.63 -13.50 -36.74
CA LYS A 13 -20.18 -13.69 -36.94
C LYS A 13 -19.34 -12.80 -36.02
N LEU A 14 -19.73 -11.53 -35.80
CA LEU A 14 -19.07 -10.62 -34.90
C LEU A 14 -19.21 -11.08 -33.42
N SER A 15 -20.36 -11.62 -33.05
CA SER A 15 -20.59 -12.15 -31.67
C SER A 15 -19.77 -13.39 -31.36
N LYS A 16 -19.44 -14.22 -32.36
CA LYS A 16 -18.60 -15.42 -32.15
C LYS A 16 -17.11 -15.11 -32.05
N GLN A 17 -16.60 -14.10 -32.75
CA GLN A 17 -15.20 -13.70 -32.65
C GLN A 17 -14.89 -13.06 -31.28
N ASN A 18 -15.80 -12.22 -30.74
CA ASN A 18 -15.61 -11.60 -29.44
C ASN A 18 -15.70 -12.59 -28.26
N LYS A 19 -16.45 -13.69 -28.41
CA LYS A 19 -16.51 -14.74 -27.38
C LYS A 19 -15.25 -15.60 -27.33
N LEU A 20 -14.57 -15.82 -28.46
CA LEU A 20 -13.31 -16.59 -28.49
C LEU A 20 -12.14 -15.77 -27.91
N THR A 21 -12.11 -14.46 -28.13
CA THR A 21 -11.06 -13.57 -27.59
C THR A 21 -11.20 -13.43 -26.06
N PHE A 22 -12.43 -13.41 -25.52
CA PHE A 22 -12.65 -13.36 -24.06
C PHE A 22 -12.28 -14.66 -23.33
N ILE A 23 -12.45 -15.82 -23.99
CA ILE A 23 -12.08 -17.13 -23.41
C ILE A 23 -10.56 -17.33 -23.42
N CYS A 24 -9.83 -16.80 -24.40
CA CYS A 24 -8.36 -16.87 -24.43
C CYS A 24 -7.69 -15.96 -23.38
N ILE A 25 -8.28 -14.83 -23.03
CA ILE A 25 -7.74 -13.93 -21.98
C ILE A 25 -7.96 -14.53 -20.59
N LEU A 26 -9.06 -15.27 -20.36
CA LEU A 26 -9.32 -15.96 -19.09
C LEU A 26 -8.48 -17.23 -18.90
N LEU A 27 -8.01 -17.88 -19.98
CA LEU A 27 -7.17 -19.08 -19.89
C LEU A 27 -5.67 -18.79 -19.73
N VAL A 28 -5.19 -17.61 -20.14
CA VAL A 28 -3.78 -17.24 -19.99
C VAL A 28 -3.45 -16.85 -18.53
N ASN A 29 -4.43 -16.36 -17.77
CA ASN A 29 -4.22 -16.06 -16.34
C ASN A 29 -4.18 -17.29 -15.42
N PHE A 30 -4.52 -18.49 -15.89
CA PHE A 30 -4.50 -19.72 -15.11
C PHE A 30 -3.24 -20.57 -15.29
N LEU A 31 -2.34 -20.21 -16.24
CA LEU A 31 -1.13 -20.99 -16.55
C LEU A 31 0.16 -20.41 -15.94
N PHE A 32 0.09 -19.27 -15.27
CA PHE A 32 1.16 -18.73 -14.44
C PHE A 32 0.73 -18.65 -12.98
N ALA A 33 0.26 -19.77 -12.41
CA ALA A 33 0.36 -19.92 -10.98
C ALA A 33 1.87 -20.07 -10.67
N PRO A 34 2.52 -19.13 -9.97
CA PRO A 34 3.87 -19.37 -9.52
C PRO A 34 3.84 -20.63 -8.65
N ASN A 35 4.81 -21.52 -8.84
CA ASN A 35 5.07 -22.60 -7.90
C ASN A 35 5.20 -21.96 -6.51
N SER A 36 4.14 -21.96 -5.75
CA SER A 36 4.16 -21.53 -4.35
C SER A 36 4.90 -22.61 -3.56
N ASN A 37 6.23 -22.51 -3.48
CA ASN A 37 6.83 -22.80 -2.18
C ASN A 37 6.14 -21.81 -1.24
N SER A 38 5.23 -22.30 -0.41
CA SER A 38 4.55 -21.47 0.58
C SER A 38 5.63 -20.91 1.51
N GLU A 39 6.08 -19.69 1.22
CA GLU A 39 6.98 -18.98 2.11
C GLU A 39 6.29 -18.90 3.47
N ASN A 40 7.00 -19.30 4.52
CA ASN A 40 6.49 -19.11 5.86
C ASN A 40 6.58 -17.61 6.20
N LEU A 41 5.45 -16.91 6.10
CA LEU A 41 5.36 -15.47 6.37
C LEU A 41 5.33 -15.15 7.87
N SER A 42 5.12 -16.12 8.76
CA SER A 42 4.92 -15.86 10.20
C SER A 42 6.03 -15.04 10.86
N LYS A 43 7.26 -15.13 10.34
CA LYS A 43 8.41 -14.37 10.84
C LYS A 43 8.40 -12.87 10.47
N TYR A 44 7.50 -12.46 9.59
CA TYR A 44 7.36 -11.07 9.12
C TYR A 44 6.04 -10.43 9.53
N LEU A 45 5.14 -11.21 10.14
CA LEU A 45 3.80 -10.77 10.50
C LEU A 45 3.69 -10.56 12.00
N LEU A 46 2.81 -9.65 12.36
CA LEU A 46 2.35 -9.44 13.72
C LEU A 46 1.18 -10.38 14.02
N ASN A 47 1.06 -10.76 15.28
CA ASN A 47 -0.11 -11.44 15.82
C ASN A 47 -0.55 -10.71 17.08
N TYR A 48 -1.76 -10.19 17.09
CA TYR A 48 -2.38 -9.45 18.19
C TYR A 48 -3.35 -10.38 18.94
N PRO A 49 -2.87 -11.14 19.94
CA PRO A 49 -3.60 -12.30 20.48
C PRO A 49 -4.92 -11.98 21.16
N ASN A 50 -5.18 -10.73 21.51
CA ASN A 50 -6.40 -10.31 22.17
C ASN A 50 -7.47 -9.76 21.22
N LEU A 51 -7.16 -9.57 19.93
CA LEU A 51 -8.12 -9.09 18.96
C LEU A 51 -8.97 -10.24 18.38
N ASP A 52 -10.16 -9.92 17.89
CA ASP A 52 -11.05 -10.88 17.22
C ASP A 52 -10.43 -11.44 15.93
N ASP A 53 -9.62 -10.63 15.23
CA ASP A 53 -8.81 -11.02 14.07
C ASP A 53 -7.32 -10.78 14.39
N PRO A 54 -6.67 -11.73 15.09
CA PRO A 54 -5.33 -11.53 15.63
C PRO A 54 -4.23 -11.47 14.56
N ASP A 55 -4.45 -12.07 13.39
CA ASP A 55 -3.48 -12.10 12.30
C ASP A 55 -3.74 -10.97 11.28
N GLY A 56 -4.89 -10.30 11.37
CA GLY A 56 -5.28 -9.29 10.41
C GLY A 56 -5.26 -9.78 8.96
N GLU A 57 -5.06 -8.87 8.02
CA GLU A 57 -5.07 -9.17 6.59
C GLU A 57 -3.69 -8.94 5.94
N VAL A 58 -3.14 -9.96 5.26
CA VAL A 58 -1.99 -9.77 4.36
C VAL A 58 -2.50 -9.20 3.04
N ILE A 59 -2.35 -7.89 2.86
CA ILE A 59 -2.88 -7.17 1.69
C ILE A 59 -1.90 -7.14 0.51
N PHE A 60 -0.62 -7.38 0.74
CA PHE A 60 0.41 -7.44 -0.29
C PHE A 60 1.59 -8.30 0.16
N ASN A 61 2.19 -9.02 -0.78
CA ASN A 61 3.37 -9.85 -0.54
C ASN A 61 4.18 -10.05 -1.83
N ASN A 62 5.48 -9.73 -1.79
CA ASN A 62 6.44 -10.04 -2.84
C ASN A 62 7.79 -10.47 -2.24
N GLU A 63 8.85 -10.52 -3.04
CA GLU A 63 10.19 -10.92 -2.59
C GLU A 63 10.86 -9.89 -1.65
N TYR A 64 10.41 -8.63 -1.63
CA TYR A 64 11.02 -7.51 -0.87
C TYR A 64 10.28 -7.19 0.42
N ALA A 65 8.96 -7.23 0.39
CA ALA A 65 8.13 -6.78 1.49
C ALA A 65 6.84 -7.59 1.64
N VAL A 66 6.32 -7.60 2.86
CA VAL A 66 4.95 -8.01 3.17
C VAL A 66 4.24 -6.85 3.84
N LEU A 67 2.99 -6.62 3.45
CA LEU A 67 2.12 -5.61 4.03
C LEU A 67 0.96 -6.29 4.73
N GLN A 68 0.79 -5.95 6.01
CA GLN A 68 -0.25 -6.48 6.89
C GLN A 68 -1.11 -5.34 7.40
N ARG A 69 -2.42 -5.48 7.26
CA ARG A 69 -3.42 -4.55 7.77
C ARG A 69 -3.99 -5.08 9.07
N LEU A 70 -4.02 -4.25 10.08
CA LEU A 70 -4.56 -4.54 11.40
C LEU A 70 -5.52 -3.43 11.83
N VAL A 71 -6.56 -3.81 12.57
CA VAL A 71 -7.57 -2.89 13.11
C VAL A 71 -7.73 -3.15 14.59
N VAL A 72 -7.61 -2.09 15.40
CA VAL A 72 -7.78 -2.13 16.85
C VAL A 72 -9.02 -1.34 17.23
N GLY A 73 -10.06 -2.01 17.72
CA GLY A 73 -11.31 -1.40 18.11
C GLY A 73 -11.19 -0.50 19.34
N PRO A 74 -12.20 0.36 19.61
CA PRO A 74 -12.21 1.23 20.77
C PRO A 74 -12.11 0.46 22.07
N GLY A 75 -11.12 0.82 22.91
CA GLY A 75 -10.88 0.17 24.21
C GLY A 75 -10.19 -1.19 24.13
N GLU A 76 -9.91 -1.71 22.93
CA GLU A 76 -9.20 -2.97 22.76
C GLU A 76 -7.70 -2.81 23.00
N TRP A 77 -7.09 -3.87 23.50
CA TRP A 77 -5.65 -4.03 23.65
C TRP A 77 -5.20 -5.20 22.79
N GLU A 78 -4.08 -5.02 22.10
CA GLU A 78 -3.52 -5.99 21.16
C GLU A 78 -3.12 -7.32 21.84
N GLY A 79 -2.81 -7.25 23.14
CA GLY A 79 -2.19 -8.34 23.90
C GLY A 79 -0.69 -8.41 23.68
N VAL A 80 -0.02 -9.09 24.59
CA VAL A 80 1.45 -9.21 24.55
C VAL A 80 1.89 -9.90 23.26
N HIS A 81 2.69 -9.21 22.46
CA HIS A 81 3.18 -9.70 21.18
C HIS A 81 4.62 -9.27 20.91
N SER A 82 5.21 -9.79 19.83
CA SER A 82 6.56 -9.44 19.37
C SER A 82 6.49 -8.68 18.06
N HIS A 83 7.51 -7.86 17.77
CA HIS A 83 7.71 -7.23 16.47
C HIS A 83 8.90 -7.85 15.73
N PRO A 84 8.77 -8.15 14.43
CA PRO A 84 9.88 -8.74 13.66
C PRO A 84 11.06 -7.77 13.43
N GLY A 85 10.84 -6.44 13.59
CA GLY A 85 11.80 -5.42 13.19
C GLY A 85 11.82 -5.18 11.68
N ASN A 86 12.70 -4.27 11.22
CA ASN A 86 12.74 -3.83 9.81
C ASN A 86 11.37 -3.41 9.28
N GLN A 87 10.61 -2.72 10.10
CA GLN A 87 9.19 -2.49 9.91
C GLN A 87 8.84 -1.03 10.14
N ILE A 88 7.96 -0.49 9.31
CA ILE A 88 7.23 0.74 9.60
C ILE A 88 5.74 0.44 9.70
N TYR A 89 5.03 1.28 10.44
CA TYR A 89 3.58 1.32 10.39
C TYR A 89 3.11 2.65 9.81
N VAL A 90 1.96 2.59 9.13
CA VAL A 90 1.26 3.75 8.57
C VAL A 90 -0.18 3.73 9.10
N HIS A 91 -0.61 4.78 9.78
CA HIS A 91 -2.00 4.90 10.22
C HIS A 91 -2.90 5.28 9.04
N ILE A 92 -3.79 4.38 8.65
CA ILE A 92 -4.88 4.70 7.72
C ILE A 92 -5.95 5.51 8.45
N LYS A 93 -6.25 5.08 9.68
CA LYS A 93 -7.02 5.83 10.67
C LYS A 93 -6.23 5.91 11.95
N GLY A 94 -5.92 7.12 12.34
CA GLY A 94 -5.26 7.40 13.58
C GLY A 94 -6.20 7.36 14.78
N GLY A 95 -5.65 7.59 15.96
CA GLY A 95 -6.41 7.59 17.21
C GLY A 95 -5.51 7.79 18.42
N TYR A 96 -6.09 7.53 19.59
CA TYR A 96 -5.38 7.61 20.84
C TYR A 96 -4.85 6.24 21.27
N TRP A 97 -3.54 6.14 21.44
CA TRP A 97 -2.85 4.95 21.87
C TRP A 97 -2.45 5.04 23.34
N SER A 98 -2.45 3.89 24.00
CA SER A 98 -1.72 3.67 25.24
C SER A 98 -0.87 2.43 25.10
N GLY A 99 0.33 2.42 25.69
CA GLY A 99 1.27 1.32 25.54
C GLY A 99 1.88 0.89 26.88
N ARG A 100 2.25 -0.41 26.92
CA ARG A 100 2.95 -1.04 28.02
C ARG A 100 4.20 -1.74 27.53
N MET A 101 5.24 -1.69 28.35
CA MET A 101 6.47 -2.44 28.18
C MET A 101 6.81 -3.09 29.50
N HIS A 102 7.21 -4.38 29.48
CA HIS A 102 7.48 -5.18 30.69
C HIS A 102 6.31 -5.24 31.68
N GLY A 103 5.08 -4.96 31.21
CA GLY A 103 3.86 -4.92 32.00
C GLY A 103 3.61 -3.59 32.72
N GLU A 104 4.48 -2.59 32.53
CA GLU A 104 4.34 -1.23 33.05
C GLU A 104 3.85 -0.29 31.97
N LEU A 105 3.05 0.73 32.33
CA LEU A 105 2.56 1.74 31.41
C LEU A 105 3.75 2.60 30.93
N GLU A 106 3.97 2.66 29.61
CA GLU A 106 5.03 3.43 28.98
C GLU A 106 4.51 4.80 28.52
N TYR A 107 3.33 4.81 27.90
CA TYR A 107 2.64 6.03 27.49
C TYR A 107 1.11 5.86 27.60
N GLU A 108 0.40 6.97 27.76
CA GLU A 108 -1.05 6.99 27.95
C GLU A 108 -1.69 8.07 27.08
N LYS A 109 -2.69 7.66 26.28
CA LYS A 109 -3.50 8.56 25.42
C LYS A 109 -2.70 9.47 24.51
N GLU A 110 -1.68 8.94 23.87
CA GLU A 110 -0.95 9.65 22.85
C GLU A 110 -1.70 9.59 21.52
N PHE A 111 -1.84 10.75 20.88
CA PHE A 111 -2.59 10.87 19.62
C PHE A 111 -1.68 10.69 18.41
N SER A 112 -2.05 9.75 17.53
CA SER A 112 -1.45 9.55 16.20
C SER A 112 -2.46 9.95 15.14
N PRO A 113 -2.16 10.94 14.28
CA PRO A 113 -3.08 11.35 13.22
C PRO A 113 -3.11 10.36 12.05
N ASP A 114 -4.14 10.45 11.19
CA ASP A 114 -4.18 9.76 9.91
C ASP A 114 -2.93 10.10 9.08
N GLY A 115 -2.35 9.10 8.42
CA GLY A 115 -1.13 9.25 7.62
C GLY A 115 0.16 9.38 8.43
N SER A 116 0.12 9.29 9.76
CA SER A 116 1.34 9.24 10.57
C SER A 116 2.09 7.92 10.36
N VAL A 117 3.42 8.00 10.46
CA VAL A 117 4.34 6.88 10.21
C VAL A 117 5.31 6.75 11.37
N GLY A 118 5.59 5.52 11.78
CA GLY A 118 6.62 5.24 12.77
C GLY A 118 7.44 4.01 12.41
N TRP A 119 8.64 3.95 12.98
CA TRP A 119 9.54 2.82 12.89
C TRP A 119 9.33 1.85 14.06
N MET A 120 9.43 0.56 13.75
CA MET A 120 9.40 -0.49 14.76
C MET A 120 10.68 -1.32 14.67
N ASP A 121 11.47 -1.23 15.72
CA ASP A 121 12.57 -2.16 15.96
C ASP A 121 12.03 -3.55 16.33
N ALA A 122 12.89 -4.56 16.27
CA ALA A 122 12.53 -5.88 16.77
C ALA A 122 12.23 -5.80 18.28
N ILE A 123 11.06 -6.28 18.67
CA ILE A 123 10.67 -6.40 20.08
C ILE A 123 10.46 -7.88 20.39
N PRO A 124 11.29 -8.49 21.23
CA PRO A 124 11.11 -9.88 21.61
C PRO A 124 9.89 -10.03 22.53
N ILE A 125 9.27 -11.20 22.51
CA ILE A 125 8.06 -11.48 23.32
C ILE A 125 8.31 -11.34 24.83
N GLU A 126 9.54 -11.52 25.27
CA GLU A 126 9.98 -11.40 26.65
C GLU A 126 9.86 -9.97 27.19
N ASP A 127 9.93 -8.96 26.32
CA ASP A 127 9.76 -7.55 26.68
C ASP A 127 8.30 -7.20 26.99
N ARG A 128 7.36 -8.11 26.67
CA ARG A 128 5.95 -7.99 27.02
C ARG A 128 5.36 -6.67 26.56
N HIS A 129 5.66 -6.32 25.31
CA HIS A 129 5.05 -5.18 24.63
C HIS A 129 3.55 -5.43 24.42
N ASP A 130 2.74 -4.41 24.68
CA ASP A 130 1.29 -4.45 24.51
C ASP A 130 0.79 -3.01 24.31
N SER A 131 0.05 -2.75 23.24
CA SER A 131 -0.57 -1.46 22.99
C SER A 131 -2.08 -1.60 22.88
N GLY A 132 -2.78 -0.50 23.07
CA GLY A 132 -4.23 -0.50 23.00
C GLY A 132 -4.80 0.84 22.55
N ASN A 133 -5.96 0.75 21.93
CA ASN A 133 -6.74 1.90 21.51
C ASN A 133 -7.50 2.49 22.69
N SER A 134 -7.03 3.62 23.19
CA SER A 134 -7.66 4.37 24.28
C SER A 134 -8.63 5.47 23.82
N GLY A 135 -8.94 5.50 22.52
CA GLY A 135 -9.92 6.39 21.91
C GLY A 135 -11.28 5.75 21.69
N ASP A 136 -12.18 6.52 21.06
CA ASP A 136 -13.58 6.13 20.82
C ASP A 136 -13.83 5.60 19.39
N ASN A 137 -12.84 5.63 18.52
CA ASN A 137 -12.92 5.18 17.13
C ASN A 137 -11.90 4.06 16.87
N PRO A 138 -12.18 3.15 15.93
CA PRO A 138 -11.20 2.16 15.52
C PRO A 138 -9.93 2.82 14.96
N ILE A 139 -8.78 2.27 15.30
CA ILE A 139 -7.48 2.59 14.71
C ILE A 139 -7.17 1.54 13.66
N GLU A 140 -6.71 1.96 12.50
CA GLU A 140 -6.37 1.10 11.37
C GLU A 140 -4.95 1.37 10.92
N LEU A 141 -4.13 0.32 10.84
CA LEU A 141 -2.72 0.37 10.51
C LEU A 141 -2.41 -0.53 9.33
N ILE A 142 -1.45 -0.10 8.51
CA ILE A 142 -0.73 -0.97 7.59
C ILE A 142 0.72 -1.04 8.04
N TYR A 143 1.18 -2.25 8.35
CA TYR A 143 2.59 -2.54 8.60
C TYR A 143 3.27 -2.91 7.30
N VAL A 144 4.44 -2.32 7.05
CA VAL A 144 5.31 -2.63 5.92
C VAL A 144 6.58 -3.27 6.50
N THR A 145 6.70 -4.58 6.38
CA THR A 145 7.85 -5.35 6.88
C THR A 145 8.75 -5.75 5.71
N LEU A 146 10.04 -5.40 5.78
CA LEU A 146 11.02 -5.83 4.78
C LEU A 146 11.49 -7.26 5.05
N LYS A 147 11.55 -8.06 3.98
CA LYS A 147 11.95 -9.46 4.03
C LYS A 147 13.45 -9.69 3.98
N GLN A 148 14.19 -8.72 3.47
CA GLN A 148 15.62 -8.83 3.28
C GLN A 148 16.35 -7.91 4.25
N ASP A 149 17.39 -8.45 4.90
CA ASP A 149 18.43 -7.66 5.52
C ASP A 149 19.42 -7.26 4.43
N THR A 150 19.18 -6.11 3.80
CA THR A 150 20.19 -5.54 2.91
C THR A 150 21.39 -5.11 3.77
N SER A 151 22.58 -5.63 3.45
CA SER A 151 23.82 -5.12 4.03
C SER A 151 23.99 -3.63 3.72
N GLU A 152 24.72 -2.90 4.55
CA GLU A 152 25.00 -1.47 4.30
C GLU A 152 25.68 -1.24 2.94
N GLU A 153 26.36 -2.23 2.40
CA GLU A 153 27.09 -2.19 1.12
C GLU A 153 26.17 -2.30 -0.11
N GLU A 154 24.94 -2.79 0.05
CA GLU A 154 23.95 -2.91 -1.05
C GLU A 154 23.01 -1.71 -1.19
N ARG A 155 23.23 -0.67 -0.37
CA ARG A 155 22.47 0.57 -0.45
C ARG A 155 22.86 1.34 -1.69
N GLY A 156 22.06 1.23 -2.73
CA GLY A 156 22.13 2.19 -3.83
C GLY A 156 21.76 3.58 -3.31
N ASP A 157 22.35 4.62 -3.92
CA ASP A 157 21.90 6.00 -3.72
C ASP A 157 20.42 6.10 -4.11
N THR A 158 19.54 5.99 -3.11
CA THR A 158 18.10 6.11 -3.34
C THR A 158 17.78 7.60 -3.31
N GLU A 159 17.64 8.19 -4.51
CA GLU A 159 17.24 9.58 -4.63
C GLU A 159 15.80 9.78 -4.11
N LEU A 160 15.63 10.89 -3.40
CA LEU A 160 14.33 11.43 -3.03
C LEU A 160 13.43 11.55 -4.25
N GLN A 161 12.22 11.01 -4.18
CA GLN A 161 11.23 11.32 -5.19
C GLN A 161 10.91 12.82 -5.14
N THR A 162 10.93 13.45 -6.29
CA THR A 162 10.46 14.82 -6.47
C THR A 162 9.40 14.85 -7.55
N TYR A 163 8.38 15.66 -7.32
CA TYR A 163 7.31 15.86 -8.28
C TYR A 163 7.34 17.30 -8.78
N PRO A 164 7.29 17.53 -10.12
CA PRO A 164 7.44 18.88 -10.67
C PRO A 164 6.36 19.87 -10.22
N TYR A 165 5.14 19.39 -9.94
CA TYR A 165 3.99 20.26 -9.70
C TYR A 165 3.44 20.23 -8.29
N VAL A 166 3.85 19.27 -7.46
CA VAL A 166 3.42 19.18 -6.06
C VAL A 166 4.61 19.02 -5.12
N ASN A 167 4.47 19.56 -3.93
CA ASN A 167 5.47 19.40 -2.88
C ASN A 167 5.22 18.11 -2.12
N LEU A 168 6.31 17.40 -1.79
CA LEU A 168 6.28 16.24 -0.92
C LEU A 168 6.77 16.64 0.47
N GLU A 169 6.01 16.21 1.48
CA GLU A 169 6.39 16.36 2.89
C GLU A 169 7.19 15.13 3.32
N LEU A 170 8.39 15.32 3.85
CA LEU A 170 9.17 14.24 4.47
C LEU A 170 8.53 13.88 5.80
N LEU A 171 8.07 12.63 5.94
CA LEU A 171 7.51 12.10 7.18
C LEU A 171 8.55 11.33 8.00
N PHE A 172 9.40 10.55 7.31
CA PHE A 172 10.32 9.64 7.96
C PHE A 172 11.53 9.34 7.07
N ASP A 173 12.71 9.24 7.68
CA ASP A 173 13.95 8.86 7.00
C ASP A 173 14.87 8.08 7.96
N ASN A 174 15.20 6.86 7.56
CA ASN A 174 16.23 6.07 8.23
C ASN A 174 17.05 5.28 7.21
N HIS A 175 17.82 4.31 7.69
CA HIS A 175 18.69 3.49 6.83
C HIS A 175 17.93 2.49 5.93
N ARG A 176 16.64 2.25 6.13
CA ARG A 176 15.83 1.26 5.40
C ARG A 176 14.74 1.89 4.56
N PHE A 177 14.18 2.99 5.03
CA PHE A 177 13.02 3.63 4.43
C PHE A 177 13.21 5.13 4.30
N PHE A 178 12.62 5.63 3.27
CA PHE A 178 12.36 7.03 3.06
C PHE A 178 10.87 7.20 2.79
N VAL A 179 10.19 7.99 3.61
CA VAL A 179 8.73 8.09 3.56
C VAL A 179 8.29 9.53 3.38
N GLN A 180 7.49 9.76 2.36
CA GLN A 180 6.97 11.07 1.99
C GLN A 180 5.44 11.04 1.94
N LYS A 181 4.81 12.16 2.29
CA LYS A 181 3.40 12.40 2.07
C LYS A 181 3.19 13.21 0.80
N VAL A 182 2.18 12.81 0.03
CA VAL A 182 1.74 13.45 -1.19
C VAL A 182 0.29 13.87 -1.01
N ILE A 183 0.00 15.12 -1.38
CA ILE A 183 -1.36 15.68 -1.37
C ILE A 183 -1.64 16.18 -2.77
N LEU A 184 -2.74 15.70 -3.37
CA LEU A 184 -3.25 16.15 -4.65
C LEU A 184 -4.63 16.79 -4.44
N ASN A 185 -4.71 18.11 -4.54
CA ASN A 185 -5.99 18.79 -4.55
C ASN A 185 -6.74 18.54 -5.88
N PRO A 186 -8.05 18.81 -5.93
CA PRO A 186 -8.82 18.69 -7.18
C PRO A 186 -8.15 19.38 -8.35
N GLY A 187 -7.92 18.64 -9.44
CA GLY A 187 -7.26 19.10 -10.66
C GLY A 187 -5.72 19.11 -10.63
N GLU A 188 -5.08 18.81 -9.51
CA GLU A 188 -3.62 18.74 -9.42
C GLU A 188 -3.07 17.43 -9.98
N TRP A 189 -1.88 17.53 -10.56
CA TRP A 189 -1.08 16.42 -11.09
C TRP A 189 0.31 16.46 -10.47
N GLU A 190 0.92 15.28 -10.28
CA GLU A 190 2.32 15.16 -9.81
C GLU A 190 3.31 15.85 -10.75
N GLY A 191 2.95 15.91 -12.05
CA GLY A 191 3.83 16.29 -13.14
C GLY A 191 4.69 15.12 -13.62
N PRO A 192 5.13 15.17 -14.91
CA PRO A 192 5.94 14.09 -15.48
C PRO A 192 7.25 13.91 -14.72
N HIS A 193 7.49 12.71 -14.20
CA HIS A 193 8.70 12.36 -13.45
C HIS A 193 9.17 10.95 -13.78
N LEU A 194 10.43 10.65 -13.49
CA LEU A 194 10.96 9.30 -13.56
C LEU A 194 10.57 8.52 -12.30
N GLN A 195 10.14 7.30 -12.47
CA GLN A 195 9.90 6.39 -11.37
C GLN A 195 11.15 5.57 -11.12
N THR A 196 11.87 5.90 -10.05
CA THR A 196 13.15 5.27 -9.69
C THR A 196 13.00 4.50 -8.38
N GLY A 197 13.68 3.36 -8.26
CA GLY A 197 13.66 2.54 -7.05
C GLY A 197 12.33 1.81 -6.82
N ARG A 198 12.25 1.12 -5.70
CA ARG A 198 11.06 0.36 -5.25
C ARG A 198 10.28 1.19 -4.28
N ARG A 199 9.01 1.37 -4.55
CA ARG A 199 8.13 2.18 -3.72
C ARG A 199 6.79 1.52 -3.49
N ILE A 200 6.16 1.94 -2.41
CA ILE A 200 4.81 1.54 -2.05
C ILE A 200 4.00 2.82 -1.87
N SER A 201 2.90 2.95 -2.58
CA SER A 201 1.91 4.00 -2.37
C SER A 201 0.78 3.46 -1.50
N ILE A 202 0.48 4.13 -0.39
CA ILE A 202 -0.56 3.75 0.58
C ILE A 202 -1.54 4.92 0.67
N VAL A 203 -2.79 4.70 0.30
CA VAL A 203 -3.82 5.75 0.26
C VAL A 203 -4.32 6.05 1.67
N ILE A 204 -4.30 7.34 2.05
CA ILE A 204 -4.85 7.84 3.33
C ILE A 204 -6.22 8.48 3.11
N LYS A 205 -6.36 9.29 2.05
CA LYS A 205 -7.64 9.83 1.59
C LYS A 205 -7.85 9.47 0.15
N GLY A 206 -8.94 8.78 -0.12
CA GLY A 206 -9.30 8.33 -1.44
C GLY A 206 -9.93 9.40 -2.32
N GLY A 207 -10.23 9.02 -3.55
CA GLY A 207 -10.85 9.88 -4.56
C GLY A 207 -10.74 9.29 -5.96
N LEU A 208 -10.91 10.12 -6.99
CA LEU A 208 -10.77 9.72 -8.37
C LEU A 208 -9.38 10.10 -8.90
N ILE A 209 -8.54 9.09 -9.08
CA ILE A 209 -7.17 9.26 -9.57
C ILE A 209 -7.07 8.83 -11.04
N SER A 210 -6.29 9.57 -11.81
CA SER A 210 -5.88 9.23 -13.17
C SER A 210 -4.38 9.08 -13.25
N SER A 211 -3.90 8.35 -14.25
CA SER A 211 -2.47 8.15 -14.46
C SER A 211 -2.11 8.28 -15.93
N LYS A 212 -0.92 8.82 -16.20
CA LYS A 212 -0.33 8.91 -17.53
C LYS A 212 1.09 8.36 -17.53
N ARG A 213 1.47 7.83 -18.70
CA ARG A 213 2.84 7.48 -19.05
C ARG A 213 3.21 8.17 -20.35
N ASN A 214 4.32 8.89 -20.38
CA ASN A 214 4.76 9.67 -21.55
C ASN A 214 3.67 10.63 -22.09
N GLY A 215 2.84 11.19 -21.18
CA GLY A 215 1.72 12.08 -21.52
C GLY A 215 0.44 11.38 -21.96
N GLU A 216 0.45 10.06 -22.16
CA GLU A 216 -0.74 9.29 -22.55
C GLU A 216 -1.39 8.63 -21.35
N TYR A 217 -2.73 8.62 -21.28
CA TYR A 217 -3.44 8.01 -20.18
C TYR A 217 -3.26 6.49 -20.15
N LEU A 218 -2.81 5.98 -18.99
CA LEU A 218 -2.88 4.56 -18.66
C LEU A 218 -4.29 4.19 -18.19
N PHE A 219 -4.87 5.06 -17.36
CA PHE A 219 -6.27 4.99 -16.94
C PHE A 219 -6.79 6.36 -16.55
N ARG A 220 -8.12 6.51 -16.48
CA ARG A 220 -8.81 7.72 -16.04
C ARG A 220 -9.79 7.41 -14.93
N GLU A 221 -9.91 8.35 -13.99
CA GLU A 221 -10.97 8.37 -12.98
C GLU A 221 -11.17 7.02 -12.25
N ARG A 222 -10.06 6.34 -11.95
CA ARG A 222 -10.11 5.14 -11.09
C ARG A 222 -10.39 5.59 -9.66
N GLU A 223 -11.42 5.02 -9.04
CA GLU A 223 -11.68 5.22 -7.63
C GLU A 223 -10.61 4.52 -6.80
N ILE A 224 -10.08 5.22 -5.80
CA ILE A 224 -9.17 4.68 -4.78
C ILE A 224 -9.72 5.00 -3.40
N SER A 225 -9.51 4.09 -2.45
CA SER A 225 -10.02 4.16 -1.09
C SER A 225 -8.90 4.18 -0.05
N PRO A 226 -9.14 4.73 1.16
CA PRO A 226 -8.19 4.60 2.25
C PRO A 226 -7.79 3.13 2.48
N GLY A 227 -6.50 2.88 2.65
CA GLY A 227 -5.93 1.55 2.79
C GLY A 227 -5.60 0.83 1.46
N ASP A 228 -5.96 1.40 0.30
CA ASP A 228 -5.49 0.87 -0.99
C ASP A 228 -3.96 1.01 -1.09
N VAL A 229 -3.33 -0.04 -1.63
CA VAL A 229 -1.88 -0.14 -1.77
C VAL A 229 -1.51 -0.40 -3.23
N GLU A 230 -0.46 0.27 -3.70
CA GLU A 230 0.13 0.06 -5.01
C GLU A 230 1.65 -0.11 -4.89
N TRP A 231 2.17 -1.21 -5.41
CA TRP A 231 3.61 -1.42 -5.56
C TRP A 231 4.10 -0.75 -6.83
N LEU A 232 5.12 0.09 -6.70
CA LEU A 232 5.70 0.86 -7.77
C LEU A 232 7.16 0.41 -7.97
N GLU A 233 7.45 -0.19 -9.12
CA GLU A 233 8.82 -0.54 -9.50
C GLU A 233 9.48 0.56 -10.32
N SER A 234 10.79 0.52 -10.34
CA SER A 234 11.59 1.33 -11.24
C SER A 234 11.21 1.08 -12.70
N GLU A 235 10.88 2.11 -13.44
CA GLU A 235 10.57 2.01 -14.85
C GLU A 235 11.78 2.34 -15.73
N SER A 236 11.62 2.20 -17.06
CA SER A 236 12.64 2.60 -18.03
C SER A 236 13.06 4.05 -17.80
N PRO A 237 14.35 4.37 -17.83
CA PRO A 237 14.83 5.75 -17.64
C PRO A 237 14.34 6.74 -18.70
N ASN A 238 13.69 6.25 -19.75
CA ASN A 238 13.11 7.08 -20.81
C ASN A 238 11.61 7.30 -20.65
N ASP A 239 10.97 6.62 -19.69
CA ASP A 239 9.52 6.72 -19.49
C ASP A 239 9.22 7.68 -18.34
N THR A 240 8.38 8.66 -18.60
CA THR A 240 7.81 9.53 -17.56
C THR A 240 6.46 9.02 -17.12
N PHE A 241 6.21 9.15 -15.85
CA PHE A 241 4.98 8.78 -15.19
C PHE A 241 4.40 9.98 -14.43
N GLU A 242 3.09 10.08 -14.34
CA GLU A 242 2.42 11.05 -13.47
C GLU A 242 1.04 10.55 -13.06
N ARG A 243 0.62 10.89 -11.84
CA ARG A 243 -0.75 10.70 -11.36
C ARG A 243 -1.40 12.06 -11.15
N GLY A 244 -2.71 12.11 -11.23
CA GLY A 244 -3.48 13.32 -11.05
C GLY A 244 -4.84 13.06 -10.42
N ASN A 245 -5.31 14.05 -9.67
CA ASN A 245 -6.63 14.04 -9.05
C ASN A 245 -7.63 14.68 -10.02
N GLU A 246 -8.45 13.87 -10.69
CA GLU A 246 -9.55 14.35 -11.55
C GLU A 246 -10.90 14.38 -10.79
N GLY A 247 -10.89 14.08 -9.48
CA GLY A 247 -12.05 14.15 -8.60
C GLY A 247 -12.32 15.53 -8.03
N LYS A 248 -13.20 15.58 -7.01
CA LYS A 248 -13.58 16.81 -6.29
C LYS A 248 -13.03 16.88 -4.89
N GLU A 249 -12.58 15.75 -4.35
CA GLU A 249 -12.02 15.63 -3.01
C GLU A 249 -10.49 15.59 -3.09
N THR A 250 -9.82 16.08 -2.06
CA THR A 250 -8.37 15.97 -1.95
C THR A 250 -7.96 14.51 -1.77
N ILE A 251 -7.02 14.05 -2.56
CA ILE A 251 -6.35 12.74 -2.41
C ILE A 251 -5.10 12.93 -1.56
N GLU A 252 -4.89 12.02 -0.61
CA GLU A 252 -3.68 11.97 0.21
C GLU A 252 -3.15 10.54 0.25
N TYR A 253 -1.85 10.36 0.01
CA TYR A 253 -1.20 9.07 0.13
C TYR A 253 0.22 9.20 0.70
N VAL A 254 0.66 8.13 1.33
CA VAL A 254 2.03 7.98 1.82
C VAL A 254 2.83 7.19 0.79
N LEU A 255 3.96 7.75 0.36
CA LEU A 255 4.91 7.11 -0.55
C LEU A 255 6.09 6.58 0.26
N VAL A 256 6.20 5.26 0.36
CA VAL A 256 7.28 4.55 1.07
C VAL A 256 8.31 4.11 0.05
N THR A 257 9.51 4.65 0.13
CA THR A 257 10.66 4.22 -0.69
C THR A 257 11.52 3.27 0.12
N ILE A 258 11.85 2.11 -0.44
CA ILE A 258 12.76 1.11 0.13
C ILE A 258 14.19 1.46 -0.31
N LYS A 259 15.10 1.59 0.66
CA LYS A 259 16.52 1.89 0.43
C LYS A 259 17.35 0.64 0.23
#